data_f3254b101b8a5ea4f600cdfe67851282
#
_entry.id   f3254b101b8a5ea4f600cdfe67851282
#
_cell.length_a   1.000
_cell.length_b   1.000
_cell.length_c   1.000
_cell.angle_alpha   90.00
_cell.angle_beta   90.00
_cell.angle_gamma   90.00
#
_symmetry.space_group_name_H-M   'P 1'
#
loop_
_entity.id
_entity.type
_entity.pdbx_description
1 polymer ?
#
loop_
_entity_poly.entity_id
_entity_poly.type
_entity_poly.pdbx_seq_one_letter_code
_entity_poly.pdbx_strand_id
1 'polypeptide(L)'
;MKMKLMRFLMVLIFILGLGILLYPTISNLLMNIFQTTAIQQYNYTVEQMEQDRIEEILSEARVYNEQFKNTIVVDPFSQEAESNKNSEYNEILNVDGTMGYIEIPKINVNLPIFHGTSEEVLKRGVGHIETTPLPIGGEGNHSVLSAHRGLPSAKLFTDLDKLEIDDVFMIKMLTETLVYRIDQIKVVEPTDTQYLQAEEGEDYITLITCTPYAINTHRMLVRGTRIDTDEYLASINNSNLDNEKQSVNYLFIIVVLIILIVIFIFKKARRWRKNEK
;
A
#
# COMPACT_ATOMS: atom_id res chain seq x y z
N MET A 1 18.44 -5.86 49.38
CA MET A 1 17.72 -6.71 48.40
C MET A 1 16.58 -5.95 47.74
N LYS A 2 15.69 -5.26 48.47
CA LYS A 2 14.54 -4.51 47.94
C LYS A 2 14.90 -3.39 46.92
N MET A 3 15.95 -2.61 47.13
CA MET A 3 16.37 -1.54 46.18
C MET A 3 16.90 -2.07 44.85
N LYS A 4 17.61 -3.20 44.85
CA LYS A 4 18.08 -3.82 43.59
C LYS A 4 16.93 -4.35 42.77
N LEU A 5 15.94 -4.98 43.41
CA LEU A 5 14.72 -5.47 42.77
C LEU A 5 13.88 -4.33 42.17
N MET A 6 13.71 -3.22 42.91
CA MET A 6 12.98 -2.05 42.46
C MET A 6 13.64 -1.37 41.24
N ARG A 7 14.99 -1.27 41.23
CA ARG A 7 15.73 -0.77 40.05
C ARG A 7 15.60 -1.67 38.84
N PHE A 8 15.65 -2.99 39.06
CA PHE A 8 15.42 -3.99 37.98
C PHE A 8 14.01 -3.83 37.40
N LEU A 9 13.00 -3.71 38.26
CA LEU A 9 11.60 -3.53 37.84
C LEU A 9 11.41 -2.24 37.03
N MET A 10 12.00 -1.12 37.47
CA MET A 10 11.95 0.14 36.72
C MET A 10 12.60 0.04 35.32
N VAL A 11 13.74 -0.65 35.20
CA VAL A 11 14.39 -0.88 33.92
C VAL A 11 13.55 -1.76 33.01
N LEU A 12 12.93 -2.81 33.58
CA LEU A 12 12.04 -3.69 32.83
C LEU A 12 10.81 -2.95 32.28
N ILE A 13 10.15 -2.13 33.12
CA ILE A 13 9.01 -1.30 32.71
C ILE A 13 9.42 -0.30 31.63
N PHE A 14 10.60 0.32 31.77
CA PHE A 14 11.12 1.24 30.76
C PHE A 14 11.36 0.54 29.41
N ILE A 15 11.96 -0.64 29.41
CA ILE A 15 12.19 -1.42 28.17
C ILE A 15 10.87 -1.83 27.53
N LEU A 16 9.89 -2.27 28.33
CA LEU A 16 8.55 -2.62 27.81
C LEU A 16 7.85 -1.41 27.20
N GLY A 17 7.86 -0.27 27.90
CA GLY A 17 7.28 0.98 27.39
C GLY A 17 7.96 1.47 26.11
N LEU A 18 9.28 1.38 26.04
CA LEU A 18 10.04 1.70 24.84
C LEU A 18 9.72 0.75 23.68
N GLY A 19 9.58 -0.55 23.95
CA GLY A 19 9.17 -1.55 22.96
C GLY A 19 7.79 -1.24 22.36
N ILE A 20 6.81 -0.90 23.18
CA ILE A 20 5.46 -0.50 22.72
C ILE A 20 5.52 0.78 21.90
N LEU A 21 6.30 1.78 22.31
CA LEU A 21 6.46 3.04 21.60
C LEU A 21 7.11 2.86 20.22
N LEU A 22 8.11 1.99 20.12
CA LEU A 22 8.85 1.75 18.89
C LEU A 22 8.16 0.74 17.94
N TYR A 23 7.18 -0.02 18.44
CA TYR A 23 6.50 -1.07 17.66
C TYR A 23 5.97 -0.58 16.31
N PRO A 24 5.19 0.52 16.21
CA PRO A 24 4.67 0.97 14.92
C PRO A 24 5.78 1.36 13.93
N THR A 25 6.83 2.02 14.42
CA THR A 25 7.95 2.46 13.58
C THR A 25 8.75 1.28 13.03
N ILE A 26 9.07 0.30 13.88
CA ILE A 26 9.82 -0.89 13.47
C ILE A 26 8.96 -1.74 12.54
N SER A 27 7.69 -1.93 12.86
CA SER A 27 6.77 -2.73 12.06
C SER A 27 6.57 -2.13 10.66
N ASN A 28 6.36 -0.82 10.56
CA ASN A 28 6.29 -0.11 9.27
C ASN A 28 7.59 -0.25 8.47
N LEU A 29 8.76 -0.15 9.12
CA LEU A 29 10.04 -0.34 8.44
C LEU A 29 10.17 -1.74 7.85
N LEU A 30 9.84 -2.78 8.63
CA LEU A 30 9.88 -4.17 8.16
C LEU A 30 8.89 -4.41 7.02
N MET A 31 7.68 -3.83 7.12
CA MET A 31 6.68 -3.94 6.06
C MET A 31 7.14 -3.24 4.77
N ASN A 32 7.74 -2.05 4.86
CA ASN A 32 8.31 -1.36 3.71
C ASN A 32 9.42 -2.18 3.03
N ILE A 33 10.29 -2.85 3.81
CA ILE A 33 11.31 -3.74 3.26
C ILE A 33 10.65 -4.91 2.52
N PHE A 34 9.63 -5.53 3.09
CA PHE A 34 8.89 -6.60 2.45
C PHE A 34 8.25 -6.14 1.13
N GLN A 35 7.53 -5.02 1.14
CA GLN A 35 6.84 -4.46 -0.03
C GLN A 35 7.83 -4.08 -1.14
N THR A 36 8.94 -3.41 -0.79
CA THR A 36 9.98 -3.07 -1.75
C THR A 36 10.64 -4.33 -2.34
N THR A 37 10.88 -5.36 -1.52
CA THR A 37 11.46 -6.62 -1.99
C THR A 37 10.50 -7.33 -2.95
N ALA A 38 9.19 -7.36 -2.65
CA ALA A 38 8.18 -7.95 -3.54
C ALA A 38 8.15 -7.25 -4.90
N ILE A 39 8.16 -5.91 -4.91
CA ILE A 39 8.20 -5.12 -6.15
C ILE A 39 9.51 -5.35 -6.92
N GLN A 40 10.66 -5.40 -6.25
CA GLN A 40 11.94 -5.69 -6.90
C GLN A 40 11.98 -7.09 -7.53
N GLN A 41 11.46 -8.09 -6.82
CA GLN A 41 11.36 -9.44 -7.35
C GLN A 41 10.43 -9.50 -8.56
N TYR A 42 9.25 -8.86 -8.48
CA TYR A 42 8.32 -8.72 -9.58
C TYR A 42 8.99 -8.12 -10.82
N ASN A 43 9.65 -6.96 -10.68
CA ASN A 43 10.33 -6.29 -11.79
C ASN A 43 11.44 -7.16 -12.38
N TYR A 44 12.24 -7.82 -11.53
CA TYR A 44 13.29 -8.72 -11.99
C TYR A 44 12.73 -9.89 -12.82
N THR A 45 11.63 -10.50 -12.35
CA THR A 45 10.99 -11.61 -13.07
C THR A 45 10.39 -11.15 -14.39
N VAL A 46 9.72 -9.98 -14.42
CA VAL A 46 9.15 -9.40 -15.66
C VAL A 46 10.25 -9.06 -16.66
N GLU A 47 11.38 -8.49 -16.23
CA GLU A 47 12.53 -8.17 -17.11
C GLU A 47 13.16 -9.42 -17.76
N GLN A 48 12.97 -10.60 -17.15
CA GLN A 48 13.47 -11.87 -17.70
C GLN A 48 12.44 -12.61 -18.57
N MET A 49 11.18 -12.12 -18.60
CA MET A 49 10.13 -12.74 -19.43
C MET A 49 10.35 -12.47 -20.90
N GLU A 50 10.08 -13.49 -21.72
CA GLU A 50 9.97 -13.32 -23.16
C GLU A 50 8.73 -12.52 -23.52
N GLN A 51 8.81 -11.70 -24.58
CA GLN A 51 7.71 -10.84 -25.01
C GLN A 51 6.44 -11.63 -25.33
N ASP A 52 6.57 -12.80 -25.97
CA ASP A 52 5.45 -13.68 -26.30
C ASP A 52 4.69 -14.14 -25.03
N ARG A 53 5.42 -14.39 -23.93
CA ARG A 53 4.79 -14.77 -22.65
C ARG A 53 4.04 -13.60 -22.02
N ILE A 54 4.58 -12.39 -22.11
CA ILE A 54 3.92 -11.17 -21.63
C ILE A 54 2.59 -10.95 -22.39
N GLU A 55 2.63 -11.08 -23.71
CA GLU A 55 1.43 -10.94 -24.57
C GLU A 55 0.39 -12.01 -24.28
N GLU A 56 0.81 -13.26 -24.03
CA GLU A 56 -0.07 -14.35 -23.61
C GLU A 56 -0.79 -14.01 -22.30
N ILE A 57 -0.06 -13.60 -21.25
CA ILE A 57 -0.63 -13.22 -19.94
C ILE A 57 -1.62 -12.06 -20.09
N LEU A 58 -1.27 -11.03 -20.86
CA LEU A 58 -2.17 -9.90 -21.12
C LEU A 58 -3.43 -10.32 -21.91
N SER A 59 -3.29 -11.26 -22.84
CA SER A 59 -4.42 -11.80 -23.60
C SER A 59 -5.37 -12.59 -22.70
N GLU A 60 -4.85 -13.44 -21.83
CA GLU A 60 -5.63 -14.15 -20.81
C GLU A 60 -6.39 -13.17 -19.90
N ALA A 61 -5.71 -12.12 -19.43
CA ALA A 61 -6.31 -11.10 -18.58
C ALA A 61 -7.40 -10.30 -19.30
N ARG A 62 -7.24 -10.00 -20.59
CA ARG A 62 -8.29 -9.35 -21.39
C ARG A 62 -9.51 -10.24 -21.55
N VAL A 63 -9.32 -11.53 -21.86
CA VAL A 63 -10.42 -12.51 -21.96
C VAL A 63 -11.16 -12.63 -20.62
N TYR A 64 -10.42 -12.62 -19.51
CA TYR A 64 -11.02 -12.63 -18.17
C TYR A 64 -11.88 -11.38 -17.94
N ASN A 65 -11.41 -10.19 -18.32
CA ASN A 65 -12.13 -8.93 -18.12
C ASN A 65 -13.45 -8.85 -18.90
N GLU A 66 -13.57 -9.52 -20.05
CA GLU A 66 -14.84 -9.58 -20.82
C GLU A 66 -16.02 -10.16 -20.02
N GLN A 67 -15.75 -10.93 -18.95
CA GLN A 67 -16.77 -11.55 -18.11
C GLN A 67 -17.45 -10.56 -17.15
N PHE A 68 -16.86 -9.38 -16.91
CA PHE A 68 -17.28 -8.45 -15.84
C PHE A 68 -18.12 -7.26 -16.30
N LYS A 69 -18.53 -7.19 -17.55
CA LYS A 69 -19.27 -6.05 -18.12
C LYS A 69 -20.60 -5.69 -17.41
N ASN A 70 -21.08 -6.51 -16.44
CA ASN A 70 -22.32 -6.28 -15.69
C ASN A 70 -22.31 -6.91 -14.28
N THR A 71 -21.18 -6.98 -13.61
CA THR A 71 -21.06 -7.68 -12.32
C THR A 71 -21.32 -6.74 -11.14
N ILE A 72 -21.98 -7.27 -10.08
CA ILE A 72 -22.18 -6.53 -8.82
C ILE A 72 -20.91 -6.64 -7.97
N VAL A 73 -20.37 -5.49 -7.58
CA VAL A 73 -19.19 -5.42 -6.71
C VAL A 73 -19.62 -5.59 -5.25
N VAL A 74 -18.90 -6.42 -4.49
CA VAL A 74 -19.12 -6.65 -3.04
C VAL A 74 -18.10 -5.86 -2.23
N ASP A 75 -18.49 -5.39 -1.02
CA ASP A 75 -17.56 -4.68 -0.14
C ASP A 75 -16.33 -5.54 0.20
N PRO A 76 -15.10 -5.08 -0.11
CA PRO A 76 -13.87 -5.86 0.06
C PRO A 76 -13.52 -6.19 1.51
N PHE A 77 -14.11 -5.50 2.47
CA PHE A 77 -13.91 -5.70 3.89
C PHE A 77 -15.03 -6.52 4.55
N SER A 78 -15.94 -7.14 3.75
CA SER A 78 -16.98 -8.02 4.23
C SER A 78 -16.50 -9.47 4.34
N GLN A 79 -17.14 -10.26 5.20
CA GLN A 79 -16.85 -11.71 5.30
C GLN A 79 -17.20 -12.49 4.00
N GLU A 80 -18.07 -11.95 3.17
CA GLU A 80 -18.46 -12.54 1.89
C GLU A 80 -17.31 -12.49 0.87
N ALA A 81 -16.43 -11.49 0.97
CA ALA A 81 -15.26 -11.36 0.09
C ALA A 81 -14.20 -12.46 0.33
N GLU A 82 -14.19 -13.14 1.48
CA GLU A 82 -13.25 -14.22 1.78
C GLU A 82 -13.65 -15.58 1.19
N SER A 83 -14.89 -15.75 0.72
CA SER A 83 -15.47 -17.06 0.35
C SER A 83 -15.20 -17.50 -1.08
N ASN A 84 -14.84 -16.60 -1.97
CA ASN A 84 -14.60 -16.92 -3.39
C ASN A 84 -13.12 -17.30 -3.61
N LYS A 85 -12.84 -18.60 -3.72
CA LYS A 85 -11.55 -19.14 -4.16
C LYS A 85 -11.68 -19.63 -5.61
N ASN A 86 -11.67 -18.70 -6.57
CA ASN A 86 -11.54 -19.06 -7.97
C ASN A 86 -10.06 -19.33 -8.28
N SER A 87 -9.73 -20.60 -8.56
CA SER A 87 -8.35 -21.00 -8.85
C SER A 87 -7.83 -20.36 -10.14
N GLU A 88 -8.68 -20.18 -11.14
CA GLU A 88 -8.32 -19.55 -12.42
C GLU A 88 -7.93 -18.08 -12.22
N TYR A 89 -8.71 -17.32 -11.45
CA TYR A 89 -8.39 -15.92 -11.11
C TYR A 89 -7.00 -15.77 -10.48
N ASN A 90 -6.63 -16.68 -9.57
CA ASN A 90 -5.35 -16.59 -8.85
C ASN A 90 -4.12 -16.88 -9.73
N GLU A 91 -4.31 -17.47 -10.91
CA GLU A 91 -3.22 -17.76 -11.85
C GLU A 91 -3.00 -16.65 -12.88
N ILE A 92 -4.06 -15.89 -13.22
CA ILE A 92 -3.97 -14.80 -14.20
C ILE A 92 -3.21 -13.61 -13.61
N LEU A 93 -2.24 -13.03 -14.34
CA LEU A 93 -1.36 -11.96 -13.89
C LEU A 93 -0.55 -12.31 -12.62
N ASN A 94 -0.30 -13.58 -12.38
CA ASN A 94 0.45 -14.02 -11.21
C ASN A 94 1.94 -14.10 -11.52
N VAL A 95 2.71 -13.11 -11.09
CA VAL A 95 4.17 -13.09 -11.19
C VAL A 95 4.75 -13.15 -9.78
N ASP A 96 5.24 -14.32 -9.38
CA ASP A 96 5.78 -14.58 -8.03
C ASP A 96 4.81 -14.17 -6.90
N GLY A 97 3.51 -14.39 -7.09
CA GLY A 97 2.45 -14.04 -6.14
C GLY A 97 2.01 -12.59 -6.17
N THR A 98 2.49 -11.79 -7.10
CA THR A 98 2.16 -10.35 -7.26
C THR A 98 1.55 -10.12 -8.63
N MET A 99 0.45 -9.35 -8.70
CA MET A 99 -0.15 -8.95 -9.99
C MET A 99 0.63 -7.80 -10.65
N GLY A 100 1.08 -6.87 -9.86
CA GLY A 100 1.74 -5.63 -10.24
C GLY A 100 1.92 -4.74 -9.02
N TYR A 101 2.07 -3.44 -9.21
CA TYR A 101 2.15 -2.52 -8.08
C TYR A 101 1.57 -1.15 -8.42
N ILE A 102 1.17 -0.41 -7.36
CA ILE A 102 0.61 0.94 -7.44
C ILE A 102 1.61 1.95 -6.89
N GLU A 103 1.75 3.08 -7.61
CA GLU A 103 2.49 4.24 -7.18
C GLU A 103 1.55 5.45 -7.04
N ILE A 104 1.57 6.14 -5.88
CA ILE A 104 0.83 7.38 -5.64
C ILE A 104 1.82 8.41 -5.10
N PRO A 105 2.45 9.22 -5.96
CA PRO A 105 3.57 10.09 -5.58
C PRO A 105 3.21 11.10 -4.49
N LYS A 106 2.04 11.74 -4.57
CA LYS A 106 1.61 12.79 -3.61
C LYS A 106 1.63 12.32 -2.16
N ILE A 107 1.37 11.03 -1.90
CA ILE A 107 1.31 10.45 -0.56
C ILE A 107 2.42 9.42 -0.27
N ASN A 108 3.43 9.34 -1.16
CA ASN A 108 4.55 8.40 -1.08
C ASN A 108 4.09 6.95 -0.86
N VAL A 109 3.17 6.48 -1.69
CA VAL A 109 2.70 5.10 -1.75
C VAL A 109 3.40 4.39 -2.91
N ASN A 110 4.00 3.23 -2.62
CA ASN A 110 4.52 2.27 -3.58
C ASN A 110 4.27 0.88 -3.01
N LEU A 111 3.21 0.20 -3.48
CA LEU A 111 2.68 -1.01 -2.87
C LEU A 111 2.42 -2.10 -3.89
N PRO A 112 2.80 -3.37 -3.60
CA PRO A 112 2.44 -4.50 -4.44
C PRO A 112 0.93 -4.73 -4.43
N ILE A 113 0.39 -5.16 -5.58
CA ILE A 113 -1.00 -5.55 -5.77
C ILE A 113 -1.07 -7.08 -5.79
N PHE A 114 -1.94 -7.63 -4.98
CA PHE A 114 -2.17 -9.07 -4.81
C PHE A 114 -3.60 -9.45 -5.23
N HIS A 115 -3.80 -10.74 -5.49
CA HIS A 115 -5.11 -11.31 -5.76
C HIS A 115 -5.99 -11.34 -4.51
N GLY A 116 -7.24 -10.93 -4.65
CA GLY A 116 -8.26 -10.96 -3.61
C GLY A 116 -8.05 -9.94 -2.50
N THR A 117 -8.97 -9.96 -1.54
CA THR A 117 -9.02 -8.99 -0.43
C THR A 117 -9.08 -9.68 0.92
N SER A 118 -8.46 -10.88 1.04
CA SER A 118 -8.35 -11.54 2.34
C SER A 118 -7.58 -10.68 3.34
N GLU A 119 -7.86 -10.89 4.61
CA GLU A 119 -7.19 -10.16 5.71
C GLU A 119 -5.64 -10.29 5.63
N GLU A 120 -5.14 -11.44 5.17
CA GLU A 120 -3.71 -11.65 4.95
C GLU A 120 -3.16 -10.78 3.83
N VAL A 121 -3.87 -10.67 2.71
CA VAL A 121 -3.51 -9.82 1.57
C VAL A 121 -3.52 -8.35 1.98
N LEU A 122 -4.61 -7.87 2.58
CA LEU A 122 -4.79 -6.47 2.95
C LEU A 122 -3.81 -5.98 4.02
N LYS A 123 -3.22 -6.88 4.83
CA LYS A 123 -2.12 -6.56 5.76
C LYS A 123 -0.78 -6.34 5.07
N ARG A 124 -0.57 -6.93 3.89
CA ARG A 124 0.71 -6.94 3.17
C ARG A 124 0.82 -5.88 2.08
N GLY A 125 -0.29 -5.53 1.44
CA GLY A 125 -0.32 -4.60 0.33
C GLY A 125 -1.73 -4.23 -0.11
N VAL A 126 -1.88 -4.03 -1.41
CA VAL A 126 -3.16 -3.73 -2.05
C VAL A 126 -3.76 -5.03 -2.56
N GLY A 127 -5.04 -5.25 -2.32
CA GLY A 127 -5.81 -6.37 -2.84
C GLY A 127 -6.69 -5.94 -4.01
N HIS A 128 -6.72 -6.74 -5.08
CA HIS A 128 -7.66 -6.57 -6.17
C HIS A 128 -8.98 -7.27 -5.83
N ILE A 129 -10.10 -6.61 -6.06
CA ILE A 129 -11.43 -7.21 -5.84
C ILE A 129 -11.77 -8.15 -7.01
N GLU A 130 -11.85 -9.45 -6.72
CA GLU A 130 -12.05 -10.52 -7.71
C GLU A 130 -13.26 -10.32 -8.62
N THR A 131 -14.33 -9.68 -8.12
CA THR A 131 -15.56 -9.41 -8.88
C THR A 131 -15.48 -8.18 -9.78
N THR A 132 -14.30 -7.63 -10.00
CA THR A 132 -14.05 -6.49 -10.88
C THR A 132 -13.02 -6.86 -11.97
N PRO A 133 -12.99 -6.12 -13.11
CA PRO A 133 -11.95 -6.31 -14.11
C PRO A 133 -10.54 -6.20 -13.51
N LEU A 134 -9.62 -7.04 -14.01
CA LEU A 134 -8.19 -6.97 -13.68
C LEU A 134 -7.62 -5.60 -14.09
N PRO A 135 -6.66 -5.04 -13.34
CA PRO A 135 -6.20 -3.66 -13.52
C PRO A 135 -5.19 -3.50 -14.66
N ILE A 136 -5.55 -4.02 -15.84
CA ILE A 136 -4.78 -3.92 -17.09
C ILE A 136 -5.25 -2.79 -18.01
N GLY A 137 -6.22 -1.97 -17.55
CA GLY A 137 -6.84 -0.93 -18.35
C GLY A 137 -7.76 -1.46 -19.44
N GLY A 138 -8.26 -0.55 -20.27
CA GLY A 138 -9.12 -0.84 -21.40
C GLY A 138 -10.53 -0.24 -21.28
N GLU A 139 -11.11 0.16 -22.40
CA GLU A 139 -12.44 0.77 -22.46
C GLU A 139 -13.53 -0.16 -21.89
N GLY A 140 -14.41 0.41 -21.08
CA GLY A 140 -15.48 -0.32 -20.39
C GLY A 140 -14.99 -1.11 -19.15
N ASN A 141 -13.76 -0.93 -18.70
CA ASN A 141 -13.22 -1.56 -17.50
C ASN A 141 -13.27 -0.62 -16.29
N HIS A 142 -13.66 -1.18 -15.14
CA HIS A 142 -13.58 -0.51 -13.86
C HIS A 142 -12.98 -1.46 -12.84
N SER A 143 -11.67 -1.40 -12.65
CA SER A 143 -10.96 -2.21 -11.65
C SER A 143 -11.03 -1.57 -10.28
N VAL A 144 -11.10 -2.40 -9.23
CA VAL A 144 -11.19 -1.91 -7.86
C VAL A 144 -10.08 -2.50 -7.00
N LEU A 145 -9.32 -1.60 -6.37
CA LEU A 145 -8.15 -1.91 -5.54
C LEU A 145 -8.38 -1.47 -4.11
N SER A 146 -8.18 -2.37 -3.16
CA SER A 146 -8.45 -2.13 -1.75
C SER A 146 -7.19 -2.25 -0.89
N ALA A 147 -7.05 -1.40 0.12
CA ALA A 147 -6.04 -1.56 1.16
C ALA A 147 -6.51 -0.97 2.49
N HIS A 148 -5.95 -1.47 3.58
CA HIS A 148 -6.25 -0.98 4.91
C HIS A 148 -5.83 0.47 5.15
N ARG A 149 -6.54 1.12 6.07
CA ARG A 149 -6.22 2.42 6.64
C ARG A 149 -6.04 2.29 8.15
N GLY A 150 -4.98 2.92 8.67
CA GLY A 150 -4.77 3.01 10.11
C GLY A 150 -4.23 1.75 10.78
N LEU A 151 -3.60 0.84 10.05
CA LEU A 151 -2.89 -0.27 10.66
C LEU A 151 -1.62 0.22 11.35
N PRO A 152 -1.38 -0.14 12.63
CA PRO A 152 -0.13 0.20 13.31
C PRO A 152 1.12 -0.42 12.67
N SER A 153 0.94 -1.51 11.92
CA SER A 153 2.02 -2.30 11.31
C SER A 153 2.40 -1.86 9.89
N ALA A 154 1.53 -1.13 9.19
CA ALA A 154 1.75 -0.73 7.81
C ALA A 154 0.97 0.53 7.45
N LYS A 155 1.60 1.44 6.70
CA LYS A 155 0.98 2.70 6.28
C LYS A 155 -0.15 2.49 5.26
N LEU A 156 0.08 1.64 4.25
CA LEU A 156 -0.86 1.30 3.16
C LEU A 156 -1.61 2.55 2.63
N PHE A 157 -2.98 2.52 2.61
CA PHE A 157 -3.83 3.64 2.18
C PHE A 157 -4.20 4.62 3.32
N THR A 158 -3.37 4.70 4.39
CA THR A 158 -3.64 5.58 5.54
C THR A 158 -3.81 7.04 5.15
N ASP A 159 -3.04 7.50 4.17
CA ASP A 159 -3.04 8.90 3.70
C ASP A 159 -3.91 9.12 2.45
N LEU A 160 -4.78 8.18 2.07
CA LEU A 160 -5.61 8.30 0.87
C LEU A 160 -6.53 9.54 0.91
N ASP A 161 -6.91 9.99 2.10
CA ASP A 161 -7.71 11.20 2.33
C ASP A 161 -6.98 12.53 2.06
N LYS A 162 -5.68 12.49 1.80
CA LYS A 162 -4.88 13.66 1.39
C LYS A 162 -4.89 13.89 -0.13
N LEU A 163 -5.49 12.95 -0.87
CA LEU A 163 -5.63 13.09 -2.32
C LEU A 163 -6.76 14.03 -2.66
N GLU A 164 -6.59 14.73 -3.78
CA GLU A 164 -7.52 15.70 -4.33
C GLU A 164 -7.82 15.35 -5.79
N ILE A 165 -8.88 15.96 -6.34
CA ILE A 165 -9.16 15.89 -7.78
C ILE A 165 -7.94 16.41 -8.53
N ASP A 166 -7.64 15.82 -9.70
CA ASP A 166 -6.47 16.06 -10.55
C ASP A 166 -5.13 15.49 -10.04
N ASP A 167 -5.06 14.96 -8.83
CA ASP A 167 -3.91 14.13 -8.44
C ASP A 167 -3.83 12.87 -9.30
N VAL A 168 -2.64 12.26 -9.35
CA VAL A 168 -2.37 11.14 -10.23
C VAL A 168 -1.83 9.94 -9.44
N PHE A 169 -2.26 8.76 -9.85
CA PHE A 169 -1.64 7.50 -9.46
C PHE A 169 -1.33 6.63 -10.68
N MET A 170 -0.40 5.71 -10.53
CA MET A 170 0.06 4.82 -11.60
C MET A 170 -0.07 3.37 -11.18
N ILE A 171 -0.49 2.54 -12.12
CA ILE A 171 -0.48 1.08 -11.99
C ILE A 171 0.61 0.54 -12.91
N LYS A 172 1.50 -0.28 -12.36
CA LYS A 172 2.55 -0.97 -13.09
C LYS A 172 2.17 -2.43 -13.25
N MET A 173 1.86 -2.82 -14.48
CA MET A 173 1.46 -4.18 -14.86
C MET A 173 2.38 -4.70 -15.95
N LEU A 174 3.13 -5.76 -15.63
CA LEU A 174 4.14 -6.31 -16.53
C LEU A 174 5.06 -5.19 -17.05
N THR A 175 5.11 -4.98 -18.35
CA THR A 175 5.90 -3.91 -18.97
C THR A 175 5.15 -2.59 -19.13
N GLU A 176 3.85 -2.54 -18.78
CA GLU A 176 3.01 -1.37 -18.99
C GLU A 176 2.93 -0.48 -17.74
N THR A 177 2.85 0.83 -17.97
CA THR A 177 2.50 1.83 -16.96
C THR A 177 1.18 2.46 -17.33
N LEU A 178 0.18 2.28 -16.48
CA LEU A 178 -1.14 2.83 -16.65
C LEU A 178 -1.30 4.04 -15.73
N VAL A 179 -1.55 5.22 -16.27
CA VAL A 179 -1.67 6.47 -15.52
C VAL A 179 -3.12 6.88 -15.38
N TYR A 180 -3.55 7.17 -14.15
CA TYR A 180 -4.91 7.56 -13.83
C TYR A 180 -4.91 8.90 -13.11
N ARG A 181 -5.76 9.84 -13.58
CA ARG A 181 -6.01 11.12 -12.93
C ARG A 181 -7.28 11.01 -12.09
N ILE A 182 -7.22 11.42 -10.83
CA ILE A 182 -8.37 11.39 -9.93
C ILE A 182 -9.45 12.34 -10.43
N ASP A 183 -10.62 11.79 -10.72
CA ASP A 183 -11.80 12.50 -11.20
C ASP A 183 -12.96 12.50 -10.18
N GLN A 184 -12.93 11.56 -9.21
CA GLN A 184 -13.99 11.45 -8.22
C GLN A 184 -13.45 11.00 -6.85
N ILE A 185 -13.90 11.66 -5.78
CA ILE A 185 -13.68 11.25 -4.39
C ILE A 185 -15.03 11.20 -3.68
N LYS A 186 -15.39 10.06 -3.10
CA LYS A 186 -16.66 9.81 -2.40
C LYS A 186 -16.42 9.14 -1.05
N VAL A 187 -17.32 9.40 -0.11
CA VAL A 187 -17.45 8.63 1.13
C VAL A 187 -18.85 8.04 1.13
N VAL A 188 -18.93 6.71 1.20
CA VAL A 188 -20.18 5.96 1.05
C VAL A 188 -20.34 4.92 2.17
N GLU A 189 -21.56 4.42 2.35
CA GLU A 189 -21.82 3.24 3.19
C GLU A 189 -21.18 1.98 2.56
N PRO A 190 -20.81 0.97 3.35
CA PRO A 190 -20.19 -0.27 2.82
C PRO A 190 -21.03 -1.00 1.77
N THR A 191 -22.33 -0.86 1.84
CA THR A 191 -23.30 -1.50 0.92
C THR A 191 -23.58 -0.70 -0.36
N ASP A 192 -23.08 0.55 -0.43
CA ASP A 192 -23.28 1.43 -1.59
C ASP A 192 -22.16 1.24 -2.61
N THR A 193 -22.38 0.32 -3.52
CA THR A 193 -21.40 -0.06 -4.59
C THR A 193 -21.73 0.55 -5.95
N GLN A 194 -22.72 1.46 -6.04
CA GLN A 194 -23.13 2.06 -7.31
C GLN A 194 -22.01 2.81 -8.05
N TYR A 195 -21.05 3.36 -7.30
CA TYR A 195 -19.90 4.11 -7.85
C TYR A 195 -18.76 3.21 -8.34
N LEU A 196 -18.90 1.89 -8.26
CA LEU A 196 -17.90 0.91 -8.69
C LEU A 196 -18.29 0.20 -9.99
N GLN A 197 -19.39 0.61 -10.59
CA GLN A 197 -19.86 0.03 -11.86
C GLN A 197 -19.02 0.55 -13.02
N ALA A 198 -18.78 -0.31 -14.01
CA ALA A 198 -18.14 0.08 -15.25
C ALA A 198 -19.07 0.97 -16.10
N GLU A 199 -18.48 1.94 -16.77
CA GLU A 199 -19.17 2.84 -17.71
C GLU A 199 -18.64 2.57 -19.13
N GLU A 200 -19.54 2.52 -20.11
CA GLU A 200 -19.17 2.23 -21.51
C GLU A 200 -18.23 3.31 -22.05
N GLY A 201 -17.13 2.88 -22.65
CA GLY A 201 -16.11 3.78 -23.22
C GLY A 201 -15.10 4.35 -22.22
N GLU A 202 -15.30 4.13 -20.91
CA GLU A 202 -14.40 4.65 -19.86
C GLU A 202 -13.41 3.58 -19.39
N ASP A 203 -12.26 4.02 -18.90
CA ASP A 203 -11.25 3.18 -18.24
C ASP A 203 -10.97 3.75 -16.85
N TYR A 204 -11.52 3.06 -15.83
CA TYR A 204 -11.47 3.51 -14.44
C TYR A 204 -10.70 2.54 -13.54
N ILE A 205 -10.03 3.12 -12.54
CA ILE A 205 -9.62 2.38 -11.35
C ILE A 205 -10.09 3.14 -10.11
N THR A 206 -10.75 2.43 -9.18
CA THR A 206 -11.12 2.98 -7.87
C THR A 206 -10.28 2.37 -6.77
N LEU A 207 -9.66 3.24 -5.98
CA LEU A 207 -8.95 2.90 -4.74
C LEU A 207 -9.94 2.96 -3.57
N ILE A 208 -10.04 1.89 -2.77
CA ILE A 208 -10.96 1.80 -1.63
C ILE A 208 -10.20 1.65 -0.33
N THR A 209 -10.64 2.39 0.69
CA THR A 209 -10.20 2.18 2.06
C THR A 209 -11.32 2.49 3.07
N CYS A 210 -11.16 2.05 4.32
CA CYS A 210 -12.08 2.36 5.40
C CYS A 210 -11.93 3.80 5.87
N THR A 211 -13.06 4.44 6.27
CA THR A 211 -13.10 5.79 6.82
C THR A 211 -14.28 5.90 7.81
N PRO A 212 -14.29 6.84 8.80
CA PRO A 212 -13.15 7.64 9.26
C PRO A 212 -12.04 6.78 9.89
N TYR A 213 -10.84 7.36 10.03
CA TYR A 213 -9.67 6.69 10.63
C TYR A 213 -10.01 6.05 11.98
N ALA A 214 -9.66 4.78 12.17
CA ALA A 214 -9.92 3.95 13.34
C ALA A 214 -11.42 3.65 13.66
N ILE A 215 -12.38 4.32 13.01
CA ILE A 215 -13.83 4.08 13.20
C ILE A 215 -14.34 3.10 12.14
N ASN A 216 -13.94 3.26 10.88
CA ASN A 216 -14.14 2.32 9.78
C ASN A 216 -15.60 2.02 9.39
N THR A 217 -16.53 2.95 9.67
CA THR A 217 -17.97 2.78 9.39
C THR A 217 -18.33 2.95 7.94
N HIS A 218 -17.54 3.69 7.18
CA HIS A 218 -17.78 4.03 5.78
C HIS A 218 -16.60 3.56 4.90
N ARG A 219 -16.77 3.69 3.58
CA ARG A 219 -15.70 3.47 2.59
C ARG A 219 -15.38 4.80 1.90
N MET A 220 -14.09 5.08 1.79
CA MET A 220 -13.58 6.16 0.97
C MET A 220 -13.22 5.58 -0.39
N LEU A 221 -13.80 6.14 -1.45
CA LEU A 221 -13.58 5.79 -2.85
C LEU A 221 -12.82 6.93 -3.50
N VAL A 222 -11.70 6.62 -4.12
CA VAL A 222 -10.89 7.55 -4.91
C VAL A 222 -10.78 6.96 -6.32
N ARG A 223 -11.60 7.48 -7.25
CA ARG A 223 -11.62 7.02 -8.64
C ARG A 223 -10.66 7.84 -9.48
N GLY A 224 -9.92 7.17 -10.35
CA GLY A 224 -9.15 7.77 -11.42
C GLY A 224 -9.63 7.31 -12.79
N THR A 225 -9.63 8.24 -13.72
CA THR A 225 -9.83 7.99 -15.15
C THR A 225 -8.48 7.91 -15.85
N ARG A 226 -8.39 7.02 -16.85
CA ARG A 226 -7.17 6.82 -17.64
C ARG A 226 -6.76 8.10 -18.37
N ILE A 227 -5.48 8.42 -18.35
CA ILE A 227 -4.88 9.50 -19.14
C ILE A 227 -3.70 8.98 -19.97
N ASP A 228 -3.29 9.76 -20.97
CA ASP A 228 -2.12 9.40 -21.79
C ASP A 228 -0.85 9.35 -20.93
N THR A 229 -0.19 8.19 -20.97
CA THR A 229 0.99 7.92 -20.14
C THR A 229 2.20 8.71 -20.60
N ASP A 230 2.40 8.83 -21.92
CA ASP A 230 3.59 9.48 -22.50
C ASP A 230 3.52 11.01 -22.26
N GLU A 231 2.34 11.61 -22.43
CA GLU A 231 2.09 13.01 -22.12
C GLU A 231 2.36 13.31 -20.64
N TYR A 232 1.86 12.47 -19.73
CA TYR A 232 2.08 12.63 -18.31
C TYR A 232 3.56 12.49 -17.92
N LEU A 233 4.24 11.45 -18.39
CA LEU A 233 5.66 11.24 -18.10
C LEU A 233 6.54 12.34 -18.66
N ALA A 234 6.23 12.87 -19.83
CA ALA A 234 6.91 14.04 -20.40
C ALA A 234 6.74 15.30 -19.52
N SER A 235 5.55 15.49 -18.95
CA SER A 235 5.26 16.64 -18.06
C SER A 235 6.06 16.57 -16.75
N ILE A 236 6.22 15.39 -16.15
CA ILE A 236 7.02 15.19 -14.93
C ILE A 236 8.52 15.41 -15.20
N ASN A 237 9.04 14.87 -16.29
CA ASN A 237 10.46 15.01 -16.61
C ASN A 237 10.87 16.48 -16.78
N ASN A 238 9.97 17.32 -17.28
CA ASN A 238 10.19 18.76 -17.41
C ASN A 238 10.14 19.48 -16.04
N SER A 239 9.38 18.98 -15.07
CA SER A 239 9.22 19.58 -13.74
C SER A 239 10.29 19.14 -12.72
N ASN A 240 10.87 17.97 -12.89
CA ASN A 240 11.88 17.40 -11.96
C ASN A 240 13.28 18.01 -12.10
N LEU A 241 13.54 18.83 -13.12
CA LEU A 241 14.81 19.56 -13.27
C LEU A 241 14.99 20.68 -12.22
N ASP A 242 13.93 21.00 -11.44
CA ASP A 242 13.96 22.14 -10.49
C ASP A 242 13.94 21.77 -8.99
N ASN A 243 13.78 20.50 -8.58
CA ASN A 243 13.51 20.17 -7.16
C ASN A 243 14.23 18.95 -6.58
N GLU A 244 15.57 18.93 -6.60
CA GLU A 244 16.33 18.04 -5.72
C GLU A 244 16.46 18.62 -4.30
N LYS A 245 15.38 18.53 -3.49
CA LYS A 245 15.44 18.80 -2.06
C LYS A 245 15.78 17.53 -1.28
N GLN A 246 17.02 17.51 -0.80
CA GLN A 246 17.60 16.53 0.11
C GLN A 246 16.71 16.32 1.33
N SER A 247 15.99 15.21 1.41
CA SER A 247 15.22 14.82 2.59
C SER A 247 16.18 14.37 3.70
N VAL A 248 16.37 15.20 4.71
CA VAL A 248 17.11 14.85 5.92
C VAL A 248 16.34 13.72 6.63
N ASN A 249 17.01 12.60 6.82
CA ASN A 249 16.41 11.42 7.44
C ASN A 249 16.30 11.63 8.97
N TYR A 250 15.26 12.35 9.42
CA TYR A 250 15.01 12.68 10.84
C TYR A 250 14.97 11.42 11.72
N LEU A 251 14.62 10.28 11.17
CA LEU A 251 14.60 9.00 11.88
C LEU A 251 16.01 8.61 12.35
N PHE A 252 17.02 8.81 11.50
CA PHE A 252 18.43 8.57 11.87
C PHE A 252 18.87 9.46 13.02
N ILE A 253 18.48 10.75 12.98
CA ILE A 253 18.80 11.71 14.04
C ILE A 253 18.15 11.30 15.37
N ILE A 254 16.89 10.87 15.35
CA ILE A 254 16.16 10.41 16.55
C ILE A 254 16.82 9.15 17.14
N VAL A 255 17.19 8.18 16.33
CA VAL A 255 17.87 6.94 16.77
C VAL A 255 19.22 7.29 17.41
N VAL A 256 20.00 8.17 16.81
CA VAL A 256 21.29 8.63 17.37
C VAL A 256 21.08 9.34 18.71
N LEU A 257 20.07 10.20 18.84
CA LEU A 257 19.74 10.88 20.10
C LEU A 257 19.35 9.88 21.19
N ILE A 258 18.53 8.87 20.89
CA ILE A 258 18.15 7.82 21.84
C ILE A 258 19.39 7.05 22.31
N ILE A 259 20.28 6.67 21.42
CA ILE A 259 21.54 5.99 21.76
C ILE A 259 22.40 6.85 22.68
N LEU A 260 22.52 8.13 22.40
CA LEU A 260 23.28 9.08 23.24
C LEU A 260 22.68 9.23 24.66
N ILE A 261 21.34 9.29 24.76
CA ILE A 261 20.64 9.35 26.05
C ILE A 261 20.88 8.06 26.85
N VAL A 262 20.81 6.89 26.22
CA VAL A 262 21.08 5.61 26.87
C VAL A 262 22.54 5.56 27.38
N ILE A 263 23.50 5.95 26.55
CA ILE A 263 24.93 6.03 26.96
C ILE A 263 25.11 6.99 28.12
N PHE A 264 24.46 8.15 28.11
CA PHE A 264 24.53 9.14 29.19
C PHE A 264 23.99 8.57 30.52
N ILE A 265 22.84 7.90 30.49
CA ILE A 265 22.22 7.23 31.63
C ILE A 265 23.18 6.17 32.19
N PHE A 266 23.77 5.32 31.34
CA PHE A 266 24.76 4.31 31.77
C PHE A 266 26.03 4.92 32.36
N LYS A 267 26.56 6.00 31.78
CA LYS A 267 27.74 6.72 32.34
C LYS A 267 27.41 7.35 33.70
N LYS A 268 26.24 7.97 33.85
CA LYS A 268 25.79 8.57 35.13
C LYS A 268 25.58 7.49 36.19
N ALA A 269 24.98 6.35 35.84
CA ALA A 269 24.82 5.22 36.76
C ALA A 269 26.15 4.56 37.17
N ARG A 270 27.16 4.54 36.27
CA ARG A 270 28.53 4.10 36.63
C ARG A 270 29.26 5.08 37.58
N ARG A 271 29.09 6.39 37.37
CA ARG A 271 29.69 7.41 38.28
C ARG A 271 29.12 7.31 39.69
N TRP A 272 27.81 7.11 39.83
CA TRP A 272 27.15 6.93 41.13
C TRP A 272 27.64 5.68 41.88
N ARG A 273 27.93 4.59 41.17
CA ARG A 273 28.52 3.38 41.78
C ARG A 273 29.96 3.57 42.28
N LYS A 274 30.74 4.52 41.70
CA LYS A 274 32.10 4.80 42.15
C LYS A 274 32.14 5.71 43.39
N ASN A 275 31.12 6.51 43.61
CA ASN A 275 31.04 7.41 44.77
C ASN A 275 30.41 6.77 46.01
N GLU A 276 29.91 5.55 45.94
CA GLU A 276 29.36 4.76 47.06
C GLU A 276 30.35 3.68 47.57
N LYS A 277 31.58 3.66 47.05
CA LYS A 277 32.71 2.89 47.61
C LYS A 277 33.76 3.81 48.25
#